data_91f2ec9dd76c9361183603a8aa3f1ed0
#
_entry.id   91f2ec9dd76c9361183603a8aa3f1ed0
#
_cell.length_a   1.000
_cell.length_b   1.000
_cell.length_c   1.000
_cell.angle_alpha   90.00
_cell.angle_beta   90.00
_cell.angle_gamma   90.00
#
_symmetry.space_group_name_H-M   'P 1'
#
loop_
_entity.id
_entity.type
_entity.pdbx_description
1 polymer ?
#
loop_
_entity_poly.entity_id
_entity_poly.type
_entity_poly.pdbx_seq_one_letter_code
_entity_poly.pdbx_strand_id
1 'polypeptide(L)'
;MMYLYLMENIKPLSKELVESHVEHLKKLKKQGKLVLCGPFTDYPGGMVIVLADNLEEATTIAQSDPFISSGCKSYTIRTLELANEENDYLLAE
;
A
#
# COMPACT_ATOMS: atom_id res chain seq x y z
N MET A 1 -6.15 -3.88 -11.68
CA MET A 1 -5.69 -2.49 -11.51
C MET A 1 -4.70 -2.41 -10.37
N MET A 2 -3.83 -1.45 -10.45
CA MET A 2 -2.79 -1.23 -9.44
C MET A 2 -3.15 -0.01 -8.60
N TYR A 3 -3.05 -0.15 -7.30
CA TYR A 3 -3.35 0.91 -6.34
C TYR A 3 -2.21 1.04 -5.36
N LEU A 4 -1.98 2.25 -4.88
CA LEU A 4 -1.01 2.45 -3.82
C LEU A 4 -1.66 3.20 -2.67
N TYR A 5 -1.27 2.83 -1.46
CA TYR A 5 -1.61 3.65 -0.31
C TYR A 5 -0.34 4.16 0.33
N LEU A 6 -0.31 5.50 0.45
CA LEU A 6 0.78 6.25 1.06
C LEU A 6 0.43 6.47 2.51
N MET A 7 1.34 6.14 3.41
CA MET A 7 1.11 6.27 4.83
C MET A 7 2.00 7.35 5.42
N GLU A 8 1.44 8.10 6.37
CA GLU A 8 2.18 9.08 7.16
C GLU A 8 2.11 8.68 8.63
N ASN A 9 3.24 8.78 9.32
CA ASN A 9 3.33 8.42 10.73
C ASN A 9 2.61 9.47 11.59
N ILE A 10 1.74 9.00 12.51
CA ILE A 10 1.03 9.86 13.46
C ILE A 10 1.52 9.58 14.87
N LYS A 11 1.67 8.30 15.21
CA LYS A 11 2.05 7.84 16.57
C LYS A 11 3.20 6.85 16.48
N PRO A 12 3.98 6.71 17.55
CA PRO A 12 5.03 5.68 17.60
C PRO A 12 4.47 4.29 17.38
N LEU A 13 5.26 3.45 16.73
CA LEU A 13 4.88 2.06 16.43
C LEU A 13 5.45 1.14 17.49
N SER A 14 4.62 0.24 18.03
CA SER A 14 5.10 -0.83 18.90
C SER A 14 5.67 -1.97 18.06
N LYS A 15 6.49 -2.81 18.69
CA LYS A 15 7.01 -4.00 18.03
C LYS A 15 5.88 -4.92 17.57
N GLU A 16 4.87 -5.12 18.42
CA GLU A 16 3.72 -5.96 18.13
C GLU A 16 2.92 -5.43 16.93
N LEU A 17 2.79 -4.11 16.83
CA LEU A 17 2.10 -3.49 15.71
C LEU A 17 2.87 -3.71 14.41
N VAL A 18 4.20 -3.56 14.44
CA VAL A 18 5.05 -3.83 13.27
C VAL A 18 4.91 -5.28 12.84
N GLU A 19 4.91 -6.22 13.79
CA GLU A 19 4.74 -7.64 13.49
C GLU A 19 3.39 -7.91 12.83
N SER A 20 2.32 -7.30 13.33
CA SER A 20 0.98 -7.44 12.74
C SER A 20 0.91 -6.87 11.33
N HIS A 21 1.56 -5.74 11.09
CA HIS A 21 1.66 -5.16 9.75
C HIS A 21 2.41 -6.10 8.80
N VAL A 22 3.51 -6.69 9.24
CA VAL A 22 4.28 -7.65 8.44
C VAL A 22 3.41 -8.86 8.08
N GLU A 23 2.61 -9.37 9.02
CA GLU A 23 1.70 -10.48 8.75
C GLU A 23 0.65 -10.10 7.69
N HIS A 24 0.14 -8.88 7.74
CA HIS A 24 -0.77 -8.35 6.72
C HIS A 24 -0.12 -8.36 5.34
N LEU A 25 1.13 -7.91 5.25
CA LEU A 25 1.88 -7.89 3.98
C LEU A 25 2.14 -9.31 3.46
N LYS A 26 2.51 -10.24 4.34
CA LYS A 26 2.73 -11.63 3.98
C LYS A 26 1.46 -12.28 3.41
N LYS A 27 0.33 -11.96 4.02
CA LYS A 27 -0.97 -12.45 3.55
C LYS A 27 -1.29 -11.92 2.16
N LEU A 28 -1.06 -10.64 1.93
CA LEU A 28 -1.24 -10.03 0.61
C LEU A 28 -0.33 -10.67 -0.43
N LYS A 29 0.91 -10.94 -0.07
CA LYS A 29 1.88 -11.61 -0.94
C LYS A 29 1.39 -12.99 -1.33
N LYS A 30 0.90 -13.75 -0.36
CA LYS A 30 0.37 -15.09 -0.57
C LYS A 30 -0.83 -15.10 -1.51
N GLN A 31 -1.65 -14.06 -1.45
CA GLN A 31 -2.83 -13.89 -2.31
C GLN A 31 -2.47 -13.34 -3.70
N GLY A 32 -1.21 -13.04 -3.97
CA GLY A 32 -0.77 -12.46 -5.23
C GLY A 32 -1.15 -11.00 -5.39
N LYS A 33 -1.47 -10.31 -4.29
CA LYS A 33 -1.94 -8.92 -4.33
C LYS A 33 -0.87 -7.90 -4.00
N LEU A 34 0.23 -8.28 -3.36
CA LEU A 34 1.29 -7.35 -3.01
C LEU A 34 2.26 -7.18 -4.19
N VAL A 35 2.45 -5.94 -4.62
CA VAL A 35 3.42 -5.62 -5.68
C VAL A 35 4.76 -5.24 -5.05
N LEU A 36 4.76 -4.20 -4.22
CA LEU A 36 5.93 -3.81 -3.44
C LEU A 36 5.50 -2.93 -2.27
N CYS A 37 6.38 -2.80 -1.29
CA CYS A 37 6.12 -1.96 -0.13
C CYS A 37 7.43 -1.59 0.55
N GLY A 38 7.39 -0.58 1.38
CA GLY A 38 8.53 -0.19 2.20
C GLY A 38 8.36 1.16 2.85
N PRO A 39 9.14 1.40 3.92
CA PRO A 39 9.20 2.72 4.54
C PRO A 39 10.05 3.65 3.69
N PHE A 40 9.78 4.96 3.79
CA PHE A 40 10.66 5.96 3.20
C PHE A 40 11.85 6.20 4.15
N THR A 41 13.02 6.46 3.58
CA THR A 41 14.22 6.71 4.37
C THR A 41 14.40 8.18 4.73
N ASP A 42 13.72 9.06 4.01
CA ASP A 42 13.85 10.52 4.11
C ASP A 42 12.54 11.22 4.47
N TYR A 43 11.53 10.46 4.85
CA TYR A 43 10.22 10.98 5.19
C TYR A 43 9.53 10.05 6.19
N PRO A 44 8.79 10.57 7.19
CA PRO A 44 8.12 9.72 8.19
C PRO A 44 6.86 9.08 7.64
N GLY A 45 7.03 7.98 6.92
CA GLY A 45 5.94 7.25 6.29
C GLY A 45 6.45 6.13 5.43
N GLY A 46 5.57 5.61 4.60
CA GLY A 46 5.88 4.51 3.70
C GLY A 46 4.80 4.31 2.66
N MET A 47 4.94 3.25 1.89
CA MET A 47 4.04 2.99 0.77
C MET A 47 3.81 1.49 0.61
N VAL A 48 2.59 1.13 0.22
CA VAL A 48 2.26 -0.24 -0.20
C VAL A 48 1.55 -0.14 -1.55
N ILE A 49 2.00 -0.94 -2.51
CA ILE A 49 1.35 -1.06 -3.82
C ILE A 49 0.71 -2.43 -3.91
N VAL A 50 -0.58 -2.44 -4.26
CA VAL A 50 -1.39 -3.66 -4.34
C VAL A 50 -2.11 -3.77 -5.68
N LEU A 51 -2.44 -5.02 -6.04
CA LEU A 51 -3.36 -5.32 -7.13
C LEU A 51 -4.74 -5.53 -6.51
N ALA A 52 -5.76 -4.94 -7.11
CA ALA A 52 -7.14 -5.10 -6.68
C ALA A 52 -8.07 -4.93 -7.88
N ASP A 53 -9.30 -5.41 -7.78
CA ASP A 53 -10.27 -5.33 -8.86
C ASP A 53 -10.81 -3.93 -9.04
N ASN A 54 -10.89 -3.17 -7.94
CA ASN A 54 -11.43 -1.83 -7.95
C ASN A 54 -10.93 -1.04 -6.73
N LEU A 55 -11.24 0.24 -6.71
CA LEU A 55 -10.82 1.14 -5.62
C LEU A 55 -11.41 0.72 -4.27
N GLU A 56 -12.64 0.22 -4.26
CA GLU A 56 -13.28 -0.23 -3.04
C GLU A 56 -12.51 -1.38 -2.38
N GLU A 57 -12.10 -2.38 -3.17
CA GLU A 57 -11.28 -3.47 -2.67
C GLU A 57 -9.93 -2.98 -2.17
N ALA A 58 -9.27 -2.10 -2.92
CA ALA A 58 -7.99 -1.52 -2.52
C ALA A 58 -8.11 -0.73 -1.21
N THR A 59 -9.19 0.01 -1.05
CA THR A 59 -9.47 0.77 0.18
C THR A 59 -9.67 -0.18 1.37
N THR A 60 -10.39 -1.28 1.17
CA THR A 60 -10.57 -2.31 2.19
C THR A 60 -9.22 -2.90 2.61
N ILE A 61 -8.34 -3.17 1.65
CA ILE A 61 -6.99 -3.67 1.94
C ILE A 61 -6.22 -2.65 2.80
N ALA A 62 -6.23 -1.38 2.42
CA ALA A 62 -5.55 -0.33 3.18
C ALA A 62 -6.11 -0.22 4.61
N GLN A 63 -7.42 -0.20 4.76
CA GLN A 63 -8.07 -0.10 6.06
C GLN A 63 -7.85 -1.33 6.93
N SER A 64 -7.50 -2.47 6.35
CA SER A 64 -7.17 -3.69 7.06
C SER A 64 -5.71 -3.74 7.54
N ASP A 65 -4.87 -2.82 7.05
CA ASP A 65 -3.48 -2.74 7.51
C ASP A 65 -3.45 -2.29 8.97
N PRO A 66 -2.84 -3.07 9.88
CA PRO A 66 -2.78 -2.71 11.30
C PRO A 66 -2.18 -1.32 11.57
N PHE A 67 -1.27 -0.83 10.74
CA PHE A 67 -0.75 0.52 10.88
C PHE A 67 -1.85 1.57 10.74
N ILE A 68 -2.82 1.32 9.88
CA ILE A 68 -3.93 2.22 9.61
C ILE A 68 -5.07 1.97 10.58
N SER A 69 -5.47 0.71 10.76
CA SER A 69 -6.59 0.37 11.64
C SER A 69 -6.34 0.73 13.11
N SER A 70 -5.08 0.76 13.54
CA SER A 70 -4.72 1.17 14.90
C SER A 70 -4.72 2.69 15.09
N GLY A 71 -4.79 3.46 14.00
CA GLY A 71 -4.68 4.91 14.06
C GLY A 71 -3.25 5.44 14.17
N CYS A 72 -2.24 4.57 14.08
CA CYS A 72 -0.84 4.98 14.18
C CYS A 72 -0.32 5.63 12.90
N LYS A 73 -0.96 5.36 11.76
CA LYS A 73 -0.66 6.00 10.50
C LYS A 73 -1.94 6.45 9.81
N SER A 74 -1.90 7.61 9.18
CA SER A 74 -2.91 8.02 8.22
C SER A 74 -2.54 7.48 6.84
N TYR A 75 -3.48 7.51 5.91
CA TYR A 75 -3.19 7.05 4.55
C TYR A 75 -3.90 7.88 3.50
N THR A 76 -3.32 7.87 2.32
CA THR A 76 -3.91 8.40 1.10
C THR A 76 -3.79 7.31 0.05
N ILE A 77 -4.88 7.00 -0.66
CA ILE A 77 -4.88 5.98 -1.70
C ILE A 77 -4.92 6.63 -3.08
N ARG A 78 -4.19 6.04 -4.03
CA ARG A 78 -4.15 6.50 -5.42
C ARG A 78 -4.28 5.31 -6.34
N THR A 79 -4.94 5.52 -7.46
CA THR A 79 -5.01 4.55 -8.55
C THR A 79 -3.83 4.81 -9.48
N LEU A 80 -3.05 3.78 -9.76
CA LEU A 80 -1.91 3.89 -10.65
C LEU A 80 -2.24 3.22 -11.98
N GLU A 81 -2.13 3.96 -13.06
CA GLU A 81 -2.15 3.40 -14.39
C GLU A 81 -0.71 3.13 -14.80
N LEU A 82 -0.37 1.86 -14.97
CA LEU A 82 1.01 1.46 -15.22
C LEU A 82 1.46 1.88 -16.62
N ALA A 83 2.49 2.70 -16.69
CA ALA A 83 3.15 3.05 -17.95
C ALA A 83 4.32 2.10 -18.15
N ASN A 84 4.41 1.48 -19.31
CA ASN A 84 5.49 0.56 -19.64
C ASN A 84 5.71 0.50 -21.15
N GLU A 85 6.69 -0.28 -21.55
CA GLU A 85 7.04 -0.45 -22.94
C GLU A 85 5.89 -1.00 -23.80
N GLU A 86 5.09 -1.92 -23.24
CA GLU A 86 3.98 -2.55 -23.95
C GLU A 86 2.89 -1.56 -24.35
N ASN A 87 2.65 -0.54 -23.55
CA ASN A 87 1.65 0.49 -23.85
C ASN A 87 2.30 1.81 -24.28
N ASP A 88 3.58 1.74 -24.68
CA ASP A 88 4.36 2.90 -25.13
C ASP A 88 4.32 4.04 -24.10
N TYR A 89 4.43 3.66 -22.81
CA TYR A 89 4.43 4.58 -21.67
C TYR A 89 3.22 5.50 -21.68
N LEU A 90 2.07 4.97 -22.10
CA LEU A 90 0.78 5.67 -22.17
C LEU A 90 0.78 6.83 -23.18
N LEU A 91 1.67 6.78 -24.17
CA LEU A 91 1.68 7.78 -25.23
C LEU A 91 0.38 7.68 -26.02
N ALA A 92 -0.43 8.74 -25.97
CA ALA A 92 -1.68 8.82 -26.70
C ALA A 92 -1.41 9.10 -28.19
N GLU A 93 -2.22 8.47 -29.04
CA GLU A 93 -2.20 8.73 -30.47
C GLU A 93 -3.13 9.85 -30.88
#